data_c7e920af0ed89589b77ef490f561d759
#
_entry.id   c7e920af0ed89589b77ef490f561d759
#
_cell.length_a   1.000
_cell.length_b   1.000
_cell.length_c   1.000
_cell.angle_alpha   90.00
_cell.angle_beta   90.00
_cell.angle_gamma   90.00
#
_symmetry.space_group_name_H-M   'P 1'
#
loop_
_entity.id
_entity.type
_entity.pdbx_description
1 polymer ?
#
loop_
_entity_poly.entity_id
_entity_poly.type
_entity_poly.pdbx_seq_one_letter_code
_entity_poly.pdbx_strand_id
1 'polypeptide(L)' 'MIKNEKRVPLWEKYALTVDQAAEYFGIGQKKIRNMICIYQDAKWYMLNGERTLIKRKLFEDFLNETQAI' A
#
# COMPACT_ATOMS: atom_id res chain seq x y z
N MET A 1 11.28 11.96 22.05
CA MET A 1 11.30 11.65 21.44
C MET A 1 11.53 11.66 20.63
N ILE A 2 11.71 11.62 20.12
CA ILE A 2 11.85 11.70 19.29
C ILE A 2 11.98 11.34 18.45
N LYS A 3 12.34 10.92 18.09
CA LYS A 3 12.40 10.57 17.22
C LYS A 3 11.60 10.69 16.05
N ASN A 4 10.68 11.18 15.86
CA ASN A 4 9.75 11.47 14.76
C ASN A 4 10.33 12.29 13.66
N GLU A 5 11.35 12.97 13.97
CA GLU A 5 12.00 13.78 12.94
C GLU A 5 12.60 12.90 11.85
N LYS A 6 12.77 11.61 12.15
CA LYS A 6 13.28 10.68 11.16
C LYS A 6 12.19 10.00 10.39
N ARG A 7 10.95 10.29 10.70
CA ARG A 7 9.84 9.61 10.07
C ARG A 7 9.57 10.19 8.70
N VAL A 8 9.45 9.32 7.73
CA VAL A 8 9.15 9.72 6.36
C VAL A 8 7.64 9.80 6.19
N PRO A 9 7.12 10.91 5.66
CA PRO A 9 5.68 10.98 5.39
C PRO A 9 5.24 9.88 4.44
N LEU A 10 3.98 9.45 4.57
CA LEU A 10 3.48 8.36 3.76
C LEU A 10 3.64 8.64 2.26
N TRP A 11 3.41 9.88 1.86
CA TRP A 11 3.46 10.22 0.43
C TRP A 11 4.87 10.20 -0.13
N GLU A 12 5.89 10.08 0.73
CA GLU A 12 7.28 10.00 0.28
C GLU A 12 7.84 8.59 0.39
N LYS A 13 7.09 7.66 0.94
CA LYS A 13 7.57 6.30 1.10
C LYS A 13 7.45 5.53 -0.19
N TYR A 14 8.46 4.70 -0.45
CA TYR A 14 8.40 3.82 -1.60
C TYR A 14 7.33 2.74 -1.40
N ALA A 15 7.26 2.18 -0.22
CA ALA A 15 6.31 1.12 0.08
C ALA A 15 5.65 1.39 1.42
N LEU A 16 4.40 0.97 1.53
CA LEU A 16 3.57 1.17 2.70
C LEU A 16 3.12 -0.18 3.24
N THR A 17 2.95 -0.26 4.56
CA THR A 17 2.25 -1.43 5.10
C THR A 17 0.80 -1.36 4.66
N VAL A 18 0.08 -2.48 4.80
CA VAL A 18 -1.33 -2.48 4.44
C VAL A 18 -2.08 -1.43 5.26
N ASP A 19 -1.73 -1.30 6.53
CA ASP A 19 -2.34 -0.31 7.41
C ASP A 19 -2.11 1.11 6.89
N GLN A 20 -0.87 1.41 6.52
CA GLN A 20 -0.54 2.73 5.99
C GLN A 20 -1.19 2.98 4.64
N ALA A 21 -1.25 1.97 3.81
CA ALA A 21 -1.88 2.10 2.50
C ALA A 21 -3.38 2.38 2.66
N ALA A 22 -4.01 1.71 3.61
CA ALA A 22 -5.42 1.94 3.86
C ALA A 22 -5.67 3.40 4.24
N GLU A 23 -4.80 3.93 5.06
CA GLU A 23 -4.93 5.33 5.49
C GLU A 23 -4.63 6.28 4.34
N TYR A 24 -3.57 6.02 3.60
CA TYR A 24 -3.13 6.92 2.55
C TYR A 24 -4.11 6.97 1.38
N PHE A 25 -4.61 5.81 0.98
CA PHE A 25 -5.50 5.73 -0.18
C PHE A 25 -6.97 5.80 0.18
N GLY A 26 -7.30 5.76 1.47
CA GLY A 26 -8.69 5.82 1.89
C GLY A 26 -9.45 4.55 1.56
N ILE A 27 -8.79 3.42 1.52
CA ILE A 27 -9.39 2.13 1.22
C ILE A 27 -9.23 1.23 2.45
N GLY A 28 -10.27 0.50 2.81
CA GLY A 28 -10.20 -0.36 3.98
C GLY A 28 -9.13 -1.44 3.84
N GLN A 29 -8.53 -1.82 4.97
CA GLN A 29 -7.49 -2.85 4.97
C GLN A 29 -8.02 -4.17 4.41
N LYS A 30 -9.23 -4.50 4.77
CA LYS A 30 -9.83 -5.75 4.32
C LYS A 30 -9.93 -5.78 2.82
N LYS A 31 -10.33 -4.66 2.22
CA LYS A 31 -10.44 -4.58 0.78
C LYS A 31 -9.07 -4.72 0.11
N ILE A 32 -8.05 -4.10 0.68
CA ILE A 32 -6.70 -4.21 0.13
C ILE A 32 -6.23 -5.66 0.20
N ARG A 33 -6.47 -6.34 1.31
CA ARG A 33 -6.08 -7.74 1.43
C ARG A 33 -6.82 -8.62 0.44
N ASN A 34 -8.09 -8.33 0.21
CA ASN A 34 -8.85 -9.06 -0.81
C ASN A 34 -8.26 -8.84 -2.20
N MET A 35 -7.87 -7.61 -2.49
CA MET A 35 -7.28 -7.30 -3.78
C MET A 35 -5.99 -8.06 -3.99
N ILE A 36 -5.18 -8.21 -2.95
CA ILE A 36 -3.96 -8.98 -3.04
C ILE A 36 -4.27 -10.44 -3.37
N CYS A 37 -5.33 -10.98 -2.79
CA CYS A 37 -5.73 -12.35 -3.07
C CYS A 37 -6.21 -12.51 -4.50
N ILE A 38 -6.91 -11.52 -5.01
CA ILE A 38 -7.47 -11.58 -6.37
C ILE A 38 -6.38 -11.34 -7.41
N TYR A 39 -5.50 -10.39 -7.16
CA TYR A 39 -4.48 -10.00 -8.13
C TYR A 39 -3.11 -10.48 -7.67
N GLN A 40 -2.94 -11.77 -7.56
CA GLN A 40 -1.71 -12.35 -7.00
C GLN A 40 -0.48 -12.02 -7.83
N ASP A 41 -0.67 -11.75 -9.11
CA ASP A 41 0.44 -11.40 -10.00
C ASP A 41 0.68 -9.90 -10.07
N ALA A 42 -0.03 -9.13 -9.28
CA ALA A 42 0.10 -7.68 -9.33
C ALA A 42 1.50 -7.25 -8.93
N LYS A 43 1.96 -6.17 -9.54
CA LYS A 43 3.29 -5.63 -9.28
C LYS A 43 3.26 -4.52 -8.24
N TRP A 44 2.08 -4.18 -7.73
CA TRP A 44 1.96 -3.07 -6.79
C TRP A 44 2.09 -3.53 -5.34
N TYR A 45 2.37 -4.79 -5.10
CA TYR A 45 2.65 -5.25 -3.74
C TYR A 45 3.84 -6.20 -3.75
N MET A 46 4.41 -6.41 -2.58
CA MET A 46 5.53 -7.32 -2.45
C MET A 46 5.50 -7.91 -1.05
N LEU A 47 6.17 -9.05 -0.91
CA LEU A 47 6.31 -9.70 0.38
C LEU A 47 7.72 -9.47 0.89
N ASN A 48 7.80 -9.06 2.14
CA ASN A 48 9.08 -8.83 2.80
C ASN A 48 9.08 -9.67 4.07
N GLY A 49 9.52 -10.92 3.95
CA GLY A 49 9.37 -11.86 5.04
C GLY A 49 7.90 -12.16 5.22
N GLU A 50 7.40 -11.95 6.42
CA GLU A 50 5.98 -12.16 6.71
C GLU A 50 5.15 -10.92 6.49
N ARG A 51 5.77 -9.85 6.04
CA ARG A 51 5.10 -8.58 5.84
C ARG A 51 4.66 -8.39 4.41
N THR A 52 3.47 -7.85 4.24
CA THR A 52 3.01 -7.43 2.93
C THR A 52 3.19 -5.92 2.84
N LEU A 53 3.84 -5.49 1.78
CA LEU A 53 4.08 -4.07 1.53
C LEU A 53 3.43 -3.67 0.23
N ILE A 54 2.87 -2.47 0.21
CA ILE A 54 2.20 -1.93 -0.98
C ILE A 54 3.13 -0.90 -1.59
N LYS A 55 3.49 -1.10 -2.85
CA LYS A 55 4.32 -0.13 -3.56
C LYS A 55 3.44 1.06 -3.92
N ARG A 56 3.64 2.15 -3.23
CA ARG A 56 2.72 3.28 -3.27
C ARG A 56 2.43 3.77 -4.68
N LYS A 57 3.47 3.99 -5.44
CA LYS A 57 3.32 4.57 -6.77
C LYS A 57 2.62 3.62 -7.73
N LEU A 58 2.98 2.35 -7.69
CA LEU A 58 2.38 1.36 -8.56
C LEU A 58 0.92 1.10 -8.19
N PHE A 59 0.62 1.11 -6.90
CA PHE A 59 -0.77 0.95 -6.46
C PHE A 59 -1.59 2.15 -6.88
N GLU A 60 -1.00 3.33 -6.79
CA GLU A 60 -1.67 4.54 -7.23
C GLU A 60 -2.01 4.45 -8.72
N ASP A 61 -1.05 4.01 -9.53
CA ASP A 61 -1.27 3.85 -10.96
C ASP A 61 -2.38 2.84 -11.22
N PHE A 62 -2.38 1.74 -10.47
CA PHE A 62 -3.42 0.73 -10.61
C PHE A 62 -4.80 1.33 -10.30
N LEU A 63 -4.89 2.10 -9.24
CA LEU A 63 -6.16 2.70 -8.85
C LEU A 63 -6.62 3.72 -9.88
N ASN A 64 -5.68 4.44 -10.49
CA ASN A 64 -6.03 5.43 -11.50
C ASN A 64 -6.65 4.80 -12.72
N GLU A 65 -6.32 3.54 -12.99
CA GLU A 65 -6.84 2.83 -14.14
C GLU A 65 -8.08 2.00 -13.81
N THR A 66 -8.47 2.01 -12.54
CA THR A 66 -9.57 1.18 -12.07
C THR A 66 -10.77 2.07 -11.79
N GLN A 67 -11.93 1.70 -12.30
CA GLN A 67 -13.13 2.50 -12.11
C GLN A 67 -13.85 2.14 -10.81
N ALA A 68 -13.70 0.92 -10.36
CA ALA A 68 -14.33 0.47 -9.11
C ALA A 68 -13.56 -0.69 -8.55
N ILE A 69 -13.54 -0.75 -7.24
CA ILE A 69 -12.86 -1.85 -6.55
C ILE A 69 -13.76 -2.42 -5.47
#